data_46ac3df340f4ff2047c5d85b73b4f7c4
#
_entry.id   46ac3df340f4ff2047c5d85b73b4f7c4
#
_cell.length_a   1.000
_cell.length_b   1.000
_cell.length_c   1.000
_cell.angle_alpha   90.00
_cell.angle_beta   90.00
_cell.angle_gamma   90.00
#
_symmetry.space_group_name_H-M   'P 1'
#
loop_
_entity.id
_entity.type
_entity.pdbx_description
1 polymer ?
#
loop_
_entity_poly.entity_id
_entity_poly.type
_entity_poly.pdbx_seq_one_letter_code
_entity_poly.pdbx_strand_id
1 'polypeptide(L)'
;MPASAVFRKLDTAPAYRQVADAVEQMIASGRLSPGDWLPIEADLATQFGVNRSTVREGLRALEHGGLVKRDGKRLRVAIPHYMDLASRASRALVMYQVTFRELWEASVALETNTAVLAVERIDDQDIAALEINVNEMRARLSDIDSVISLDIEFHDLLAEA
;
A
#
# COMPACT_ATOMS: atom_id res chain seq x y z
N MET A 1 41.30 -39.58 -12.11
CA MET A 1 40.14 -39.12 -11.28
C MET A 1 39.77 -37.73 -11.76
N PRO A 2 38.65 -37.53 -12.50
CA PRO A 2 38.24 -36.19 -12.83
C PRO A 2 37.77 -35.51 -11.54
N ALA A 3 38.34 -34.34 -11.20
CA ALA A 3 37.88 -33.50 -10.11
C ALA A 3 36.44 -33.04 -10.44
N SER A 4 35.46 -33.65 -9.78
CA SER A 4 34.08 -33.15 -9.76
C SER A 4 34.08 -31.81 -9.02
N ALA A 5 34.26 -30.72 -9.76
CA ALA A 5 34.13 -29.39 -9.22
C ALA A 5 32.64 -29.20 -8.85
N VAL A 6 32.34 -29.26 -7.56
CA VAL A 6 31.00 -28.96 -7.04
C VAL A 6 30.80 -27.44 -7.12
N PHE A 7 30.30 -26.97 -8.26
CA PHE A 7 29.91 -25.55 -8.38
C PHE A 7 28.71 -25.29 -7.47
N ARG A 8 28.87 -24.34 -6.55
CA ARG A 8 27.80 -23.89 -5.68
C ARG A 8 26.89 -22.95 -6.49
N LYS A 9 25.59 -23.22 -6.45
CA LYS A 9 24.58 -22.31 -7.05
C LYS A 9 24.73 -20.93 -6.41
N LEU A 10 24.91 -19.89 -7.23
CA LEU A 10 24.93 -18.52 -6.73
C LEU A 10 23.49 -18.14 -6.35
N ASP A 11 23.31 -17.70 -5.12
CA ASP A 11 22.02 -17.24 -4.60
C ASP A 11 21.88 -15.74 -4.91
N THR A 12 21.62 -15.44 -6.18
CA THR A 12 21.36 -14.08 -6.64
C THR A 12 19.86 -13.93 -6.84
N ALA A 13 19.29 -12.82 -6.35
CA ALA A 13 17.89 -12.50 -6.60
C ALA A 13 17.59 -12.52 -8.10
N PRO A 14 16.46 -13.09 -8.55
CA PRO A 14 16.09 -13.13 -9.95
C PRO A 14 16.13 -11.73 -10.58
N ALA A 15 16.59 -11.63 -11.83
CA ALA A 15 16.78 -10.34 -12.49
C ALA A 15 15.49 -9.49 -12.54
N TYR A 16 14.32 -10.10 -12.68
CA TYR A 16 13.06 -9.37 -12.63
C TYR A 16 12.80 -8.72 -11.26
N ARG A 17 13.22 -9.36 -10.15
CA ARG A 17 13.13 -8.77 -8.82
C ARG A 17 14.05 -7.58 -8.68
N GLN A 18 15.29 -7.69 -9.17
CA GLN A 18 16.23 -6.57 -9.14
C GLN A 18 15.68 -5.36 -9.92
N VAL A 19 14.98 -5.59 -11.05
CA VAL A 19 14.27 -4.52 -11.79
C VAL A 19 13.15 -3.92 -10.94
N ALA A 20 12.32 -4.75 -10.31
CA ALA A 20 11.24 -4.28 -9.44
C ALA A 20 11.79 -3.47 -8.26
N ASP A 21 12.78 -4.01 -7.55
CA ASP A 21 13.40 -3.37 -6.38
C ASP A 21 14.05 -2.03 -6.75
N ALA A 22 14.70 -1.93 -7.94
CA ALA A 22 15.30 -0.69 -8.41
C ALA A 22 14.26 0.40 -8.68
N VAL A 23 13.12 0.06 -9.29
CA VAL A 23 12.01 1.01 -9.52
C VAL A 23 11.37 1.39 -8.19
N GLU A 24 11.15 0.45 -7.28
CA GLU A 24 10.61 0.69 -5.95
C GLU A 24 11.50 1.65 -5.15
N GLN A 25 12.82 1.49 -5.20
CA GLN A 25 13.77 2.42 -4.58
C GLN A 25 13.70 3.83 -5.18
N MET A 26 13.46 3.96 -6.49
CA MET A 26 13.27 5.26 -7.12
C MET A 26 12.00 5.96 -6.64
N ILE A 27 10.93 5.20 -6.44
CA ILE A 27 9.68 5.69 -5.85
C ILE A 27 9.90 6.07 -4.37
N ALA A 28 10.48 5.19 -3.58
CA ALA A 28 10.73 5.42 -2.16
C ALA A 28 11.68 6.60 -1.89
N SER A 29 12.64 6.85 -2.79
CA SER A 29 13.55 8.00 -2.69
C SER A 29 12.99 9.31 -3.24
N GLY A 30 11.75 9.32 -3.74
CA GLY A 30 11.10 10.49 -4.33
C GLY A 30 11.63 10.90 -5.72
N ARG A 31 12.48 10.07 -6.35
CA ARG A 31 12.95 10.29 -7.73
C ARG A 31 11.85 10.03 -8.76
N LEU A 32 10.90 9.19 -8.41
CA LEU A 32 9.65 8.98 -9.13
C LEU A 32 8.51 9.28 -8.16
N SER A 33 7.67 10.22 -8.53
CA SER A 33 6.51 10.64 -7.74
C SER A 33 5.22 9.98 -8.25
N PRO A 34 4.18 9.85 -7.41
CA PRO A 34 2.87 9.42 -7.87
C PRO A 34 2.39 10.26 -9.07
N GLY A 35 1.93 9.56 -10.11
CA GLY A 35 1.54 10.19 -11.38
C GLY A 35 2.62 10.20 -12.46
N ASP A 36 3.89 10.05 -12.11
CA ASP A 36 4.98 10.00 -13.09
C ASP A 36 4.88 8.79 -14.01
N TRP A 37 5.19 9.01 -15.29
CA TRP A 37 5.23 7.96 -16.29
C TRP A 37 6.54 7.19 -16.21
N LEU A 38 6.46 5.87 -16.17
CA LEU A 38 7.64 5.04 -16.36
C LEU A 38 8.10 5.07 -17.83
N PRO A 39 9.41 4.96 -18.07
CA PRO A 39 9.95 4.71 -19.40
C PRO A 39 9.33 3.45 -20.00
N ILE A 40 9.29 3.35 -21.32
CA ILE A 40 8.78 2.14 -21.98
C ILE A 40 9.67 0.92 -21.70
N GLU A 41 9.09 -0.28 -21.78
CA GLU A 41 9.80 -1.54 -21.49
C GLU A 41 11.13 -1.69 -22.26
N ALA A 42 11.22 -1.11 -23.46
CA ALA A 42 12.42 -1.18 -24.28
C ALA A 42 13.56 -0.33 -23.71
N ASP A 43 13.23 0.88 -23.24
CA ASP A 43 14.19 1.80 -22.68
C ASP A 43 14.71 1.29 -21.33
N LEU A 44 13.79 0.77 -20.49
CA LEU A 44 14.14 0.13 -19.23
C LEU A 44 15.04 -1.10 -19.43
N ALA A 45 14.76 -1.91 -20.45
CA ALA A 45 15.59 -3.05 -20.79
C ALA A 45 17.03 -2.64 -21.15
N THR A 46 17.17 -1.54 -21.89
CA THR A 46 18.48 -0.96 -22.22
C THR A 46 19.16 -0.40 -20.99
N GLN A 47 18.45 0.35 -20.15
CA GLN A 47 19.02 0.96 -18.95
C GLN A 47 19.46 -0.07 -17.90
N PHE A 48 18.68 -1.12 -17.70
CA PHE A 48 19.00 -2.19 -16.76
C PHE A 48 19.92 -3.27 -17.34
N GLY A 49 20.20 -3.26 -18.65
CA GLY A 49 21.02 -4.29 -19.30
C GLY A 49 20.38 -5.69 -19.27
N VAL A 50 19.05 -5.78 -19.31
CA VAL A 50 18.29 -7.04 -19.25
C VAL A 50 17.34 -7.18 -20.44
N ASN A 51 16.76 -8.37 -20.61
CA ASN A 51 15.75 -8.59 -21.63
C ASN A 51 14.42 -7.89 -21.33
N ARG A 52 13.66 -7.52 -22.37
CA ARG A 52 12.31 -6.93 -22.23
C ARG A 52 11.34 -7.82 -21.44
N SER A 53 11.47 -9.14 -21.56
CA SER A 53 10.65 -10.10 -20.77
C SER A 53 10.92 -9.97 -19.27
N THR A 54 12.18 -9.81 -18.88
CA THR A 54 12.60 -9.60 -17.49
C THR A 54 12.05 -8.28 -16.92
N VAL A 55 12.14 -7.19 -17.72
CA VAL A 55 11.53 -5.90 -17.35
C VAL A 55 10.03 -6.04 -17.18
N ARG A 56 9.35 -6.67 -18.13
CA ARG A 56 7.90 -6.88 -18.09
C ARG A 56 7.47 -7.65 -16.84
N GLU A 57 8.22 -8.67 -16.46
CA GLU A 57 7.96 -9.45 -15.25
C GLU A 57 8.14 -8.61 -13.98
N GLY A 58 9.21 -7.81 -13.90
CA GLY A 58 9.43 -6.87 -12.79
C GLY A 58 8.32 -5.81 -12.68
N LEU A 59 7.94 -5.22 -13.83
CA LEU A 59 6.85 -4.24 -13.86
C LEU A 59 5.48 -4.85 -13.49
N ARG A 60 5.21 -6.11 -13.87
CA ARG A 60 4.00 -6.83 -13.43
C ARG A 60 3.98 -7.05 -11.92
N ALA A 61 5.13 -7.34 -11.31
CA ALA A 61 5.23 -7.46 -9.86
C ALA A 61 4.87 -6.15 -9.16
N LEU A 62 5.37 -5.01 -9.67
CA LEU A 62 5.03 -3.67 -9.17
C LEU A 62 3.55 -3.31 -9.40
N GLU A 63 3.00 -3.67 -10.56
CA GLU A 63 1.57 -3.46 -10.89
C GLU A 63 0.67 -4.29 -9.94
N HIS A 64 1.05 -5.54 -9.68
CA HIS A 64 0.37 -6.38 -8.68
C HIS A 64 0.55 -5.83 -7.25
N GLY A 65 1.68 -5.19 -6.97
CA GLY A 65 1.97 -4.46 -5.72
C GLY A 65 1.17 -3.18 -5.55
N GLY A 66 0.54 -2.67 -6.61
CA GLY A 66 -0.16 -1.39 -6.59
C GLY A 66 0.74 -0.16 -6.67
N LEU A 67 2.07 -0.35 -6.79
CA LEU A 67 3.04 0.76 -6.88
C LEU A 67 3.04 1.42 -8.27
N VAL A 68 2.60 0.71 -9.28
CA VAL A 68 2.39 1.25 -10.62
C VAL A 68 1.04 0.81 -11.17
N LYS A 69 0.45 1.63 -12.01
CA LYS A 69 -0.84 1.35 -12.65
C LYS A 69 -0.73 1.52 -14.16
N ARG A 70 -1.37 0.62 -14.90
CA ARG A 70 -1.46 0.70 -16.35
C ARG A 70 -2.47 1.77 -16.78
N ASP A 71 -2.02 2.61 -17.69
CA ASP A 71 -2.85 3.61 -18.34
C ASP A 71 -2.57 3.52 -19.86
N GLY A 72 -3.49 2.89 -20.58
CA GLY A 72 -3.29 2.50 -21.97
C GLY A 72 -2.11 1.53 -22.16
N LYS A 73 -1.11 1.97 -22.94
CA LYS A 73 0.10 1.17 -23.23
C LYS A 73 1.28 1.47 -22.30
N ARG A 74 1.13 2.41 -21.37
CA ARG A 74 2.20 2.86 -20.48
C ARG A 74 1.86 2.56 -19.02
N LEU A 75 2.87 2.59 -18.17
CA LEU A 75 2.74 2.48 -16.72
C LEU A 75 3.07 3.83 -16.09
N ARG A 76 2.34 4.20 -15.06
CA ARG A 76 2.63 5.34 -14.20
C ARG A 76 2.72 4.92 -12.76
N VAL A 77 3.48 5.66 -11.98
CA VAL A 77 3.56 5.49 -10.52
C VAL A 77 2.18 5.75 -9.91
N ALA A 78 1.77 4.89 -9.02
CA ALA A 78 0.50 4.99 -8.31
C ALA A 78 0.74 4.91 -6.80
N ILE A 79 -0.18 5.49 -6.04
CA ILE A 79 -0.29 5.19 -4.61
C ILE A 79 -1.14 3.93 -4.50
N PRO A 80 -0.67 2.87 -3.82
CA PRO A 80 -1.50 1.69 -3.58
C PRO A 80 -2.79 2.12 -2.86
N HIS A 81 -3.91 1.58 -3.33
CA HIS A 81 -5.17 1.88 -2.66
C HIS A 81 -5.15 1.31 -1.24
N TYR A 82 -5.59 2.10 -0.25
CA TYR A 82 -5.53 1.70 1.16
C TYR A 82 -6.23 0.36 1.44
N MET A 83 -7.32 0.05 0.71
CA MET A 83 -8.02 -1.24 0.81
C MET A 83 -7.15 -2.44 0.40
N ASP A 84 -6.24 -2.26 -0.56
CA ASP A 84 -5.31 -3.33 -0.96
C ASP A 84 -4.26 -3.56 0.13
N LEU A 85 -3.80 -2.49 0.78
CA LEU A 85 -2.89 -2.56 1.92
C LEU A 85 -3.57 -3.18 3.13
N ALA A 86 -4.77 -2.75 3.48
CA ALA A 86 -5.58 -3.28 4.58
C ALA A 86 -5.86 -4.78 4.40
N SER A 87 -6.21 -5.21 3.19
CA SER A 87 -6.44 -6.62 2.85
C SER A 87 -5.18 -7.50 3.02
N ARG A 88 -3.99 -6.98 2.71
CA ARG A 88 -2.72 -7.69 2.92
C ARG A 88 -2.34 -7.75 4.39
N ALA A 89 -2.49 -6.63 5.10
CA ALA A 89 -2.26 -6.55 6.53
C ALA A 89 -3.19 -7.51 7.29
N SER A 90 -4.48 -7.51 6.99
CA SER A 90 -5.45 -8.42 7.60
C SER A 90 -5.08 -9.89 7.43
N ARG A 91 -4.66 -10.29 6.22
CA ARG A 91 -4.18 -11.68 6.00
C ARG A 91 -2.95 -12.02 6.82
N ALA A 92 -1.99 -11.09 6.91
CA ALA A 92 -0.79 -11.28 7.74
C ALA A 92 -1.16 -11.43 9.21
N LEU A 93 -2.03 -10.56 9.73
CA LEU A 93 -2.50 -10.63 11.12
C LEU A 93 -3.15 -11.97 11.45
N VAL A 94 -3.99 -12.50 10.54
CA VAL A 94 -4.59 -13.83 10.70
C VAL A 94 -3.51 -14.93 10.71
N MET A 95 -2.52 -14.86 9.82
CA MET A 95 -1.42 -15.85 9.77
C MET A 95 -0.54 -15.81 11.03
N TYR A 96 -0.34 -14.63 11.62
CA TYR A 96 0.36 -14.47 12.90
C TYR A 96 -0.52 -14.73 14.12
N GLN A 97 -1.77 -15.15 13.92
CA GLN A 97 -2.75 -15.45 14.98
C GLN A 97 -2.96 -14.26 15.94
N VAL A 98 -2.86 -13.04 15.43
CA VAL A 98 -3.13 -11.82 16.19
C VAL A 98 -4.59 -11.86 16.67
N THR A 99 -4.79 -11.69 17.95
CA THR A 99 -6.12 -11.73 18.56
C THR A 99 -6.85 -10.39 18.39
N PHE A 100 -8.17 -10.41 18.45
CA PHE A 100 -8.98 -9.19 18.46
C PHE A 100 -8.58 -8.24 19.60
N ARG A 101 -8.23 -8.78 20.78
CA ARG A 101 -7.76 -7.98 21.91
C ARG A 101 -6.49 -7.20 21.59
N GLU A 102 -5.49 -7.86 20.99
CA GLU A 102 -4.22 -7.20 20.62
C GLU A 102 -4.45 -6.11 19.58
N LEU A 103 -5.33 -6.34 18.61
CA LEU A 103 -5.72 -5.32 17.64
C LEU A 103 -6.42 -4.14 18.31
N TRP A 104 -7.37 -4.42 19.20
CA TRP A 104 -8.10 -3.38 19.92
C TRP A 104 -7.18 -2.55 20.83
N GLU A 105 -6.25 -3.18 21.55
CA GLU A 105 -5.26 -2.49 22.38
C GLU A 105 -4.36 -1.56 21.54
N ALA A 106 -3.94 -2.01 20.35
CA ALA A 106 -3.17 -1.19 19.42
C ALA A 106 -4.00 -0.03 18.84
N SER A 107 -5.26 -0.30 18.47
CA SER A 107 -6.20 0.70 17.94
C SER A 107 -6.43 1.82 18.96
N VAL A 108 -6.75 1.48 20.20
CA VAL A 108 -6.97 2.48 21.28
C VAL A 108 -5.74 3.38 21.45
N ALA A 109 -4.52 2.83 21.41
CA ALA A 109 -3.30 3.62 21.54
C ALA A 109 -3.10 4.59 20.37
N LEU A 110 -3.39 4.15 19.13
CA LEU A 110 -3.29 4.98 17.94
C LEU A 110 -4.37 6.05 17.89
N GLU A 111 -5.63 5.67 18.10
CA GLU A 111 -6.80 6.55 18.02
C GLU A 111 -6.74 7.69 19.05
N THR A 112 -6.29 7.38 20.26
CA THR A 112 -6.10 8.40 21.29
C THR A 112 -5.11 9.48 20.86
N ASN A 113 -3.99 9.06 20.25
CA ASN A 113 -3.00 10.02 19.74
C ASN A 113 -3.50 10.76 18.50
N THR A 114 -4.19 10.07 17.60
CA THR A 114 -4.79 10.68 16.41
C THR A 114 -5.77 11.79 16.81
N ALA A 115 -6.65 11.53 17.78
CA ALA A 115 -7.61 12.51 18.26
C ALA A 115 -6.91 13.76 18.88
N VAL A 116 -5.82 13.56 19.62
CA VAL A 116 -5.03 14.69 20.17
C VAL A 116 -4.42 15.53 19.06
N LEU A 117 -3.88 14.90 18.02
CA LEU A 117 -3.27 15.61 16.88
C LEU A 117 -4.33 16.30 16.01
N ALA A 118 -5.48 15.67 15.81
CA ALA A 118 -6.60 16.25 15.08
C ALA A 118 -7.08 17.56 15.71
N VAL A 119 -7.19 17.63 17.04
CA VAL A 119 -7.62 18.86 17.75
C VAL A 119 -6.74 20.08 17.42
N GLU A 120 -5.48 19.87 17.09
CA GLU A 120 -4.55 20.96 16.73
C GLU A 120 -4.70 21.44 15.27
N ARG A 121 -5.40 20.67 14.41
CA ARG A 121 -5.42 20.88 12.95
C ARG A 121 -6.83 21.03 12.39
N ILE A 122 -7.82 20.47 13.08
CA ILE A 122 -9.22 20.36 12.64
C ILE A 122 -9.81 21.73 12.36
N ASP A 123 -10.50 21.85 11.25
CA ASP A 123 -11.24 23.05 10.88
C ASP A 123 -12.77 22.89 11.05
N ASP A 124 -13.52 23.96 10.80
CA ASP A 124 -14.97 23.96 10.93
C ASP A 124 -15.68 23.00 9.93
N GLN A 125 -15.05 22.71 8.80
CA GLN A 125 -15.60 21.78 7.82
C GLN A 125 -15.43 20.34 8.28
N ASP A 126 -14.27 20.01 8.84
CA ASP A 126 -14.00 18.69 9.43
C ASP A 126 -14.94 18.40 10.60
N ILE A 127 -15.13 19.39 11.48
CA ILE A 127 -16.08 19.29 12.61
C ILE A 127 -17.50 19.02 12.09
N ALA A 128 -17.95 19.77 11.07
CA ALA A 128 -19.27 19.56 10.49
C ALA A 128 -19.41 18.15 9.86
N ALA A 129 -18.39 17.65 9.19
CA ALA A 129 -18.38 16.31 8.63
C ALA A 129 -18.48 15.22 9.70
N LEU A 130 -17.71 15.35 10.78
CA LEU A 130 -17.77 14.44 11.93
C LEU A 130 -19.15 14.46 12.62
N GLU A 131 -19.74 15.65 12.80
CA GLU A 131 -21.09 15.79 13.36
C GLU A 131 -22.16 15.11 12.49
N ILE A 132 -22.10 15.28 11.18
CA ILE A 132 -23.01 14.62 10.23
C ILE A 132 -22.87 13.10 10.36
N ASN A 133 -21.65 12.56 10.31
CA ASN A 133 -21.36 11.14 10.42
C ASN A 133 -21.94 10.56 11.73
N VAL A 134 -21.66 11.19 12.87
CA VAL A 134 -22.16 10.73 14.18
C VAL A 134 -23.70 10.76 14.24
N ASN A 135 -24.34 11.77 13.65
CA ASN A 135 -25.79 11.85 13.60
C ASN A 135 -26.41 10.77 12.70
N GLU A 136 -25.78 10.47 11.57
CA GLU A 136 -26.18 9.34 10.71
C GLU A 136 -26.01 8.00 11.41
N MET A 137 -24.92 7.80 12.13
CA MET A 137 -24.68 6.59 12.90
C MET A 137 -25.76 6.41 13.97
N ARG A 138 -26.11 7.48 14.70
CA ARG A 138 -27.21 7.44 15.68
C ARG A 138 -28.56 7.10 15.08
N ALA A 139 -28.83 7.59 13.87
CA ALA A 139 -30.09 7.32 13.16
C ALA A 139 -30.19 5.87 12.65
N ARG A 140 -29.07 5.16 12.51
CA ARG A 140 -28.99 3.82 11.92
C ARG A 140 -28.54 2.72 12.89
N LEU A 141 -28.66 2.93 14.20
CA LEU A 141 -28.21 1.98 15.23
C LEU A 141 -28.78 0.56 15.11
N SER A 142 -29.92 0.40 14.44
CA SER A 142 -30.52 -0.92 14.18
C SER A 142 -29.94 -1.65 12.95
N ASP A 143 -29.16 -0.95 12.11
CA ASP A 143 -28.52 -1.50 10.92
C ASP A 143 -27.01 -1.60 11.15
N ILE A 144 -26.58 -2.81 11.56
CA ILE A 144 -25.17 -3.07 11.94
C ILE A 144 -24.20 -2.79 10.78
N ASP A 145 -24.56 -3.15 9.56
CA ASP A 145 -23.67 -2.96 8.40
C ASP A 145 -23.45 -1.46 8.10
N SER A 146 -24.52 -0.66 8.23
CA SER A 146 -24.42 0.80 8.12
C SER A 146 -23.59 1.41 9.25
N VAL A 147 -23.77 0.93 10.49
CA VAL A 147 -22.99 1.41 11.64
C VAL A 147 -21.50 1.11 11.45
N ILE A 148 -21.12 -0.10 11.02
CA ILE A 148 -19.72 -0.45 10.75
C ILE A 148 -19.12 0.45 9.66
N SER A 149 -19.86 0.71 8.59
CA SER A 149 -19.38 1.58 7.51
C SER A 149 -19.15 3.02 7.96
N LEU A 150 -20.07 3.56 8.77
CA LEU A 150 -19.98 4.89 9.32
C LEU A 150 -18.88 5.01 10.39
N ASP A 151 -18.63 3.96 11.17
CA ASP A 151 -17.54 3.88 12.14
C ASP A 151 -16.18 3.96 11.44
N ILE A 152 -15.99 3.22 10.35
CA ILE A 152 -14.79 3.33 9.52
C ILE A 152 -14.62 4.75 8.98
N GLU A 153 -15.68 5.34 8.43
CA GLU A 153 -15.66 6.70 7.90
C GLU A 153 -15.33 7.74 8.99
N PHE A 154 -15.84 7.55 10.22
CA PHE A 154 -15.53 8.42 11.35
C PHE A 154 -14.02 8.45 11.65
N HIS A 155 -13.39 7.26 11.67
CA HIS A 155 -11.95 7.16 11.92
C HIS A 155 -11.12 7.72 10.77
N ASP A 156 -11.58 7.56 9.53
CA ASP A 156 -10.93 8.17 8.36
C ASP A 156 -11.00 9.70 8.43
N LEU A 157 -12.18 10.28 8.69
CA LEU A 157 -12.36 11.73 8.86
C LEU A 157 -11.47 12.30 9.98
N LEU A 158 -11.39 11.59 11.11
CA LEU A 158 -10.55 12.01 12.23
C LEU A 158 -9.05 11.93 11.90
N ALA A 159 -8.64 10.98 11.06
CA ALA A 159 -7.24 10.84 10.67
C ALA A 159 -6.83 11.84 9.57
N GLU A 160 -7.76 12.33 8.77
CA GLU A 160 -7.53 13.32 7.71
C GLU A 160 -7.47 14.76 8.24
N ALA A 161 -8.13 15.02 9.39
CA ALA A 161 -8.08 16.29 10.08
C ALA A 161 -6.71 16.54 10.72
#